data_6868c7c33a81368cc92fc0bb0efadf39
#
_entry.id   6868c7c33a81368cc92fc0bb0efadf39
#
_cell.length_a   1.000
_cell.length_b   1.000
_cell.length_c   1.000
_cell.angle_alpha   90.00
_cell.angle_beta   90.00
_cell.angle_gamma   90.00
#
_symmetry.space_group_name_H-M   'P 1'
#
loop_
_entity.id
_entity.type
_entity.pdbx_description
1 polymer ?
#
loop_
_entity_poly.entity_id
_entity_poly.type
_entity_poly.pdbx_seq_one_letter_code
_entity_poly.pdbx_strand_id
1 'polypeptide(L)'
;QQPCECQPVLCPECHQFPCVCEKPPRVKITLADGKEMLIRHITSTIFMDGEGNLISAQEFIERLYGELPKLFEDEDKLRELWSDPGTRSSLLQNLEEAGFGVEQLNELRKVIDAEQCDLYDVLAYIRFKVEPLRREQRAENCREFLITQYPDEELQTFLDFVLRQYVSGGVTVLGQDKLPKLLELKYQSTTEGSRKLGGAAFIRDTFRGFQKSLYAAP
;
A
#
# COMPACT_ATOMS: atom_id res chain seq x y z
N GLN A 1 12.38 28.99 27.82
CA GLN A 1 11.77 27.84 27.11
C GLN A 1 10.35 28.28 26.74
N GLN A 2 10.14 28.61 25.46
CA GLN A 2 8.80 28.86 24.92
C GLN A 2 8.14 27.50 24.66
N PRO A 3 6.87 27.29 25.04
CA PRO A 3 6.15 26.07 24.70
C PRO A 3 5.95 25.99 23.19
N CYS A 4 6.20 24.82 22.60
CA CYS A 4 5.94 24.53 21.21
C CYS A 4 4.42 24.61 20.95
N GLU A 5 3.97 25.59 20.18
CA GLU A 5 2.59 25.67 19.70
C GLU A 5 2.40 24.69 18.52
N CYS A 6 2.31 23.38 18.85
CA CYS A 6 1.86 22.41 17.90
C CYS A 6 0.39 22.68 17.58
N GLN A 7 0.08 23.13 16.37
CA GLN A 7 -1.32 23.27 15.94
C GLN A 7 -1.99 21.90 15.96
N PRO A 8 -3.18 21.77 16.56
CA PRO A 8 -3.90 20.51 16.58
C PRO A 8 -4.24 20.08 15.14
N VAL A 9 -3.91 18.82 14.81
CA VAL A 9 -4.23 18.24 13.50
C VAL A 9 -5.75 18.09 13.41
N LEU A 10 -6.37 18.83 12.49
CA LEU A 10 -7.80 18.75 12.24
C LEU A 10 -8.16 17.41 11.59
N CYS A 11 -9.32 16.88 11.94
CA CYS A 11 -9.87 15.69 11.28
C CYS A 11 -10.03 15.93 9.77
N PRO A 12 -9.53 15.04 8.90
CA PRO A 12 -9.64 15.21 7.46
C PRO A 12 -11.08 15.14 6.94
N GLU A 13 -12.01 14.56 7.70
CA GLU A 13 -13.42 14.39 7.30
C GLU A 13 -14.30 15.54 7.80
N CYS A 14 -14.23 15.89 9.08
CA CYS A 14 -15.08 16.94 9.66
C CYS A 14 -14.36 18.27 9.86
N HIS A 15 -13.07 18.38 9.61
CA HIS A 15 -12.23 19.57 9.81
C HIS A 15 -12.30 20.16 11.24
N GLN A 16 -12.62 19.32 12.25
CA GLN A 16 -12.73 19.75 13.65
C GLN A 16 -11.71 19.03 14.55
N PHE A 17 -11.36 19.68 15.65
CA PHE A 17 -10.60 19.09 16.74
C PHE A 17 -11.27 19.46 18.09
N PRO A 18 -11.62 18.48 18.93
CA PRO A 18 -11.58 17.03 18.67
C PRO A 18 -12.55 16.60 17.57
N CYS A 19 -12.22 15.51 16.87
CA CYS A 19 -13.05 14.97 15.80
C CYS A 19 -14.43 14.55 16.33
N VAL A 20 -15.49 15.02 15.67
CA VAL A 20 -16.91 14.73 15.99
C VAL A 20 -17.54 13.73 15.02
N CYS A 21 -16.76 13.16 14.08
CA CYS A 21 -17.30 12.14 13.17
C CYS A 21 -17.76 10.92 13.98
N GLU A 22 -18.99 10.47 13.72
CA GLU A 22 -19.42 9.15 14.15
C GLU A 22 -18.63 8.09 13.37
N LYS A 23 -17.63 7.49 14.03
CA LYS A 23 -16.92 6.35 13.44
C LYS A 23 -17.93 5.22 13.29
N PRO A 24 -18.03 4.61 12.09
CA PRO A 24 -18.92 3.47 11.91
C PRO A 24 -18.56 2.36 12.93
N PRO A 25 -19.55 1.67 13.48
CA PRO A 25 -19.31 0.64 14.49
C PRO A 25 -18.42 -0.45 13.89
N ARG A 26 -17.39 -0.85 14.64
CA ARG A 26 -16.54 -1.98 14.27
C ARG A 26 -17.13 -3.26 14.83
N VAL A 27 -17.14 -4.30 14.01
CA VAL A 27 -17.57 -5.64 14.37
C VAL A 27 -16.33 -6.53 14.50
N LYS A 28 -16.31 -7.31 15.55
CA LYS A 28 -15.30 -8.33 15.77
C LYS A 28 -15.72 -9.61 15.05
N ILE A 29 -14.89 -10.08 14.14
CA ILE A 29 -15.05 -11.39 13.49
C ILE A 29 -13.98 -12.34 14.01
N THR A 30 -14.32 -13.61 14.10
CA THR A 30 -13.39 -14.69 14.51
C THR A 30 -13.19 -15.61 13.33
N LEU A 31 -11.93 -15.79 12.92
CA LEU A 31 -11.55 -16.70 11.83
C LEU A 31 -11.53 -18.15 12.32
N ALA A 32 -11.47 -19.11 11.39
CA ALA A 32 -11.54 -20.54 11.67
C ALA A 32 -10.46 -21.06 12.62
N ASP A 33 -9.30 -20.39 12.70
CA ASP A 33 -8.20 -20.71 13.63
C ASP A 33 -8.31 -19.99 14.99
N GLY A 34 -9.45 -19.33 15.25
CA GLY A 34 -9.68 -18.56 16.47
C GLY A 34 -9.08 -17.15 16.47
N LYS A 35 -8.45 -16.70 15.39
CA LYS A 35 -8.00 -15.31 15.25
C LYS A 35 -9.17 -14.36 15.17
N GLU A 36 -9.06 -13.28 15.92
CA GLU A 36 -10.06 -12.21 15.95
C GLU A 36 -9.57 -11.00 15.17
N MET A 37 -10.45 -10.42 14.36
CA MET A 37 -10.20 -9.21 13.57
C MET A 37 -11.33 -8.21 13.79
N LEU A 38 -10.99 -6.91 13.66
CA LEU A 38 -11.95 -5.82 13.69
C LEU A 38 -12.21 -5.34 12.27
N ILE A 39 -13.47 -5.36 11.88
CA ILE A 39 -13.94 -4.83 10.59
C ILE A 39 -14.99 -3.76 10.81
N ARG A 40 -15.17 -2.85 9.86
CA ARG A 40 -16.34 -1.95 9.85
C ARG A 40 -17.60 -2.76 9.69
N HIS A 41 -18.64 -2.39 10.44
CA HIS A 41 -19.98 -2.94 10.18
C HIS A 41 -20.53 -2.29 8.90
N ILE A 42 -20.36 -2.97 7.78
CA ILE A 42 -20.87 -2.55 6.49
C ILE A 42 -22.03 -3.49 6.12
N THR A 43 -23.24 -2.98 6.23
CA THR A 43 -24.47 -3.74 5.90
C THR A 43 -24.67 -3.97 4.41
N SER A 44 -23.88 -3.33 3.54
CA SER A 44 -24.11 -3.29 2.09
C SER A 44 -22.97 -3.82 1.22
N THR A 45 -21.83 -4.19 1.78
CA THR A 45 -20.74 -4.74 0.96
C THR A 45 -20.94 -6.23 0.78
N ILE A 46 -21.20 -6.63 -0.45
CA ILE A 46 -21.36 -8.01 -0.87
C ILE A 46 -20.16 -8.34 -1.76
N PHE A 47 -19.54 -9.45 -1.49
CA PHE A 47 -18.44 -9.99 -2.32
C PHE A 47 -18.99 -11.09 -3.23
N MET A 48 -18.24 -11.41 -4.28
CA MET A 48 -18.51 -12.58 -5.11
C MET A 48 -17.37 -13.58 -4.93
N ASP A 49 -17.72 -14.86 -4.88
CA ASP A 49 -16.71 -15.92 -4.94
C ASP A 49 -16.29 -16.22 -6.39
N GLY A 50 -15.31 -17.12 -6.57
CA GLY A 50 -14.82 -17.51 -7.88
C GLY A 50 -15.86 -18.18 -8.80
N GLU A 51 -17.02 -18.59 -8.26
CA GLU A 51 -18.15 -19.17 -8.98
C GLU A 51 -19.26 -18.13 -9.29
N GLY A 52 -19.09 -16.88 -8.79
CA GLY A 52 -20.06 -15.79 -8.97
C GLY A 52 -21.17 -15.76 -7.91
N ASN A 53 -21.07 -16.54 -6.83
CA ASN A 53 -22.03 -16.50 -5.74
C ASN A 53 -21.77 -15.31 -4.82
N LEU A 54 -22.84 -14.71 -4.30
CA LEU A 54 -22.74 -13.61 -3.34
C LEU A 54 -22.39 -14.16 -1.95
N ILE A 55 -21.34 -13.62 -1.35
CA ILE A 55 -20.86 -14.01 -0.02
C ILE A 55 -20.69 -12.77 0.88
N SER A 56 -20.72 -12.98 2.19
CA SER A 56 -20.47 -11.92 3.16
C SER A 56 -18.99 -11.51 3.21
N ALA A 57 -18.72 -10.32 3.75
CA ALA A 57 -17.35 -9.85 3.99
C ALA A 57 -16.57 -10.80 4.91
N GLN A 58 -17.23 -11.35 5.95
CA GLN A 58 -16.61 -12.33 6.83
C GLN A 58 -16.20 -13.59 6.07
N GLU A 59 -17.09 -14.16 5.28
CA GLU A 59 -16.80 -15.37 4.49
C GLU A 59 -15.69 -15.12 3.47
N PHE A 60 -15.68 -13.94 2.81
CA PHE A 60 -14.61 -13.56 1.90
C PHE A 60 -13.25 -13.49 2.61
N ILE A 61 -13.19 -12.87 3.80
CA ILE A 61 -11.97 -12.80 4.62
C ILE A 61 -11.51 -14.19 5.05
N GLU A 62 -12.42 -15.05 5.48
CA GLU A 62 -12.09 -16.41 5.89
C GLU A 62 -11.49 -17.24 4.75
N ARG A 63 -12.08 -17.16 3.56
CA ARG A 63 -11.57 -17.82 2.36
C ARG A 63 -10.20 -17.27 1.96
N LEU A 64 -10.05 -15.93 1.93
CA LEU A 64 -8.77 -15.28 1.63
C LEU A 64 -7.71 -15.70 2.65
N TYR A 65 -8.01 -15.67 3.95
CA TYR A 65 -7.10 -16.09 5.01
C TYR A 65 -6.59 -17.53 4.81
N GLY A 66 -7.47 -18.43 4.37
CA GLY A 66 -7.13 -19.83 4.06
C GLY A 66 -6.26 -19.99 2.81
N GLU A 67 -6.32 -19.05 1.86
CA GLU A 67 -5.55 -19.11 0.61
C GLU A 67 -4.14 -18.51 0.74
N LEU A 68 -3.99 -17.45 1.55
CA LEU A 68 -2.72 -16.71 1.67
C LEU A 68 -1.50 -17.59 2.02
N PRO A 69 -1.59 -18.64 2.88
CA PRO A 69 -0.44 -19.53 3.16
C PRO A 69 0.12 -20.28 1.96
N LYS A 70 -0.64 -20.42 0.87
CA LYS A 70 -0.17 -21.06 -0.36
C LYS A 70 0.69 -20.10 -1.20
N LEU A 71 0.57 -18.79 -0.97
CA LEU A 71 1.24 -17.74 -1.73
C LEU A 71 2.49 -17.23 -1.03
N PHE A 72 2.45 -17.15 0.30
CA PHE A 72 3.59 -16.74 1.13
C PHE A 72 3.43 -17.30 2.56
N GLU A 73 4.54 -17.70 3.14
CA GLU A 73 4.58 -18.35 4.45
C GLU A 73 4.62 -17.38 5.63
N ASP A 74 5.33 -16.26 5.47
CA ASP A 74 5.51 -15.23 6.49
C ASP A 74 5.45 -13.80 5.92
N GLU A 75 5.53 -12.81 6.81
CA GLU A 75 5.48 -11.39 6.44
C GLU A 75 6.71 -10.96 5.62
N ASP A 76 7.89 -11.50 5.91
CA ASP A 76 9.10 -11.17 5.17
C ASP A 76 9.00 -11.64 3.72
N LYS A 77 8.41 -12.83 3.50
CA LYS A 77 8.15 -13.32 2.15
C LYS A 77 7.10 -12.49 1.42
N LEU A 78 6.03 -12.07 2.09
CA LEU A 78 5.06 -11.14 1.52
C LEU A 78 5.75 -9.82 1.12
N ARG A 79 6.60 -9.27 2.00
CA ARG A 79 7.36 -8.04 1.76
C ARG A 79 8.29 -8.17 0.58
N GLU A 80 9.03 -9.27 0.48
CA GLU A 80 9.92 -9.57 -0.65
C GLU A 80 9.12 -9.59 -1.97
N LEU A 81 8.03 -10.34 -2.02
CA LEU A 81 7.17 -10.45 -3.21
C LEU A 81 6.54 -9.11 -3.61
N TRP A 82 6.17 -8.29 -2.62
CA TRP A 82 5.50 -7.01 -2.86
C TRP A 82 6.46 -5.91 -3.29
N SER A 83 7.67 -5.89 -2.77
CA SER A 83 8.66 -4.84 -3.02
C SER A 83 9.20 -4.80 -4.44
N ASP A 84 9.04 -5.86 -5.21
CA ASP A 84 9.45 -5.92 -6.61
C ASP A 84 8.21 -5.86 -7.52
N PRO A 85 8.16 -4.95 -8.51
CA PRO A 85 7.01 -4.82 -9.39
C PRO A 85 6.63 -6.10 -10.16
N GLY A 86 7.62 -6.92 -10.51
CA GLY A 86 7.39 -8.17 -11.26
C GLY A 86 6.74 -9.23 -10.39
N THR A 87 7.32 -9.52 -9.22
CA THR A 87 6.78 -10.52 -8.28
C THR A 87 5.45 -10.06 -7.68
N ARG A 88 5.28 -8.75 -7.43
CA ARG A 88 3.99 -8.17 -7.03
C ARG A 88 2.89 -8.43 -8.07
N SER A 89 3.18 -8.21 -9.35
CA SER A 89 2.21 -8.50 -10.42
C SER A 89 1.82 -9.97 -10.45
N SER A 90 2.80 -10.88 -10.30
CA SER A 90 2.54 -12.31 -10.24
C SER A 90 1.73 -12.70 -8.99
N LEU A 91 2.00 -12.10 -7.84
CA LEU A 91 1.24 -12.32 -6.62
C LEU A 91 -0.24 -11.89 -6.79
N LEU A 92 -0.47 -10.71 -7.37
CA LEU A 92 -1.83 -10.22 -7.63
C LEU A 92 -2.56 -11.08 -8.66
N GLN A 93 -1.87 -11.58 -9.69
CA GLN A 93 -2.43 -12.52 -10.64
C GLN A 93 -2.83 -13.84 -9.99
N ASN A 94 -1.97 -14.41 -9.16
CA ASN A 94 -2.27 -15.65 -8.43
C ASN A 94 -3.48 -15.48 -7.49
N LEU A 95 -3.62 -14.31 -6.84
CA LEU A 95 -4.79 -13.97 -6.03
C LEU A 95 -6.05 -13.90 -6.88
N GLU A 96 -5.98 -13.28 -8.06
CA GLU A 96 -7.12 -13.19 -8.99
C GLU A 96 -7.55 -14.56 -9.49
N GLU A 97 -6.61 -15.44 -9.87
CA GLU A 97 -6.86 -16.82 -10.27
C GLU A 97 -7.49 -17.66 -9.13
N ALA A 98 -7.17 -17.33 -7.88
CA ALA A 98 -7.79 -17.93 -6.69
C ALA A 98 -9.15 -17.31 -6.33
N GLY A 99 -9.66 -16.34 -7.10
CA GLY A 99 -10.96 -15.71 -6.90
C GLY A 99 -10.93 -14.41 -6.06
N PHE A 100 -9.73 -13.87 -5.77
CA PHE A 100 -9.54 -12.63 -4.99
C PHE A 100 -8.99 -11.51 -5.87
N GLY A 101 -9.83 -11.00 -6.77
CA GLY A 101 -9.47 -9.94 -7.71
C GLY A 101 -9.13 -8.62 -7.02
N VAL A 102 -8.33 -7.79 -7.69
CA VAL A 102 -7.86 -6.48 -7.18
C VAL A 102 -9.04 -5.58 -6.79
N GLU A 103 -10.16 -5.61 -7.52
CA GLU A 103 -11.36 -4.83 -7.19
C GLU A 103 -11.96 -5.24 -5.85
N GLN A 104 -12.09 -6.54 -5.61
CA GLN A 104 -12.61 -7.07 -4.34
C GLN A 104 -11.65 -6.77 -3.18
N LEU A 105 -10.34 -6.88 -3.39
CA LEU A 105 -9.34 -6.49 -2.39
C LEU A 105 -9.40 -4.98 -2.09
N ASN A 106 -9.74 -4.14 -3.07
CA ASN A 106 -9.97 -2.72 -2.86
C ASN A 106 -11.25 -2.44 -2.05
N GLU A 107 -12.33 -3.20 -2.26
CA GLU A 107 -13.50 -3.12 -1.39
C GLU A 107 -13.17 -3.60 0.02
N LEU A 108 -12.36 -4.64 0.16
CA LEU A 108 -11.91 -5.13 1.45
C LEU A 108 -11.10 -4.07 2.24
N ARG A 109 -10.30 -3.22 1.56
CA ARG A 109 -9.63 -2.07 2.22
C ARG A 109 -10.60 -1.17 2.97
N LYS A 110 -11.79 -0.94 2.39
CA LYS A 110 -12.83 -0.13 3.04
C LYS A 110 -13.40 -0.84 4.28
N VAL A 111 -13.57 -2.16 4.19
CA VAL A 111 -14.09 -2.99 5.28
C VAL A 111 -13.16 -2.99 6.49
N ILE A 112 -11.84 -2.97 6.27
CA ILE A 112 -10.84 -2.98 7.35
C ILE A 112 -10.28 -1.59 7.71
N ASP A 113 -10.88 -0.52 7.19
CA ASP A 113 -10.48 0.88 7.48
C ASP A 113 -9.08 1.26 6.94
N ALA A 114 -8.70 0.69 5.80
CA ALA A 114 -7.37 0.80 5.20
C ALA A 114 -7.36 1.48 3.83
N GLU A 115 -8.31 2.39 3.52
CA GLU A 115 -8.42 3.05 2.21
C GLU A 115 -7.16 3.85 1.84
N GLN A 116 -6.47 4.40 2.84
CA GLN A 116 -5.23 5.16 2.67
C GLN A 116 -3.96 4.28 2.67
N CYS A 117 -4.13 2.95 2.75
CA CYS A 117 -3.04 1.97 2.76
C CYS A 117 -2.94 1.24 1.41
N ASP A 118 -1.95 0.40 1.25
CA ASP A 118 -1.81 -0.45 0.06
C ASP A 118 -2.50 -1.81 0.24
N LEU A 119 -2.65 -2.57 -0.84
CA LEU A 119 -3.12 -3.95 -0.75
C LEU A 119 -2.13 -4.85 0.03
N TYR A 120 -0.84 -4.50 0.07
CA TYR A 120 0.13 -5.11 0.98
C TYR A 120 -0.38 -5.13 2.42
N ASP A 121 -0.85 -3.98 2.89
CA ASP A 121 -1.32 -3.80 4.27
C ASP A 121 -2.58 -4.62 4.54
N VAL A 122 -3.45 -4.76 3.53
CA VAL A 122 -4.63 -5.63 3.61
C VAL A 122 -4.22 -7.09 3.82
N LEU A 123 -3.31 -7.59 2.98
CA LEU A 123 -2.83 -8.98 3.05
C LEU A 123 -2.08 -9.23 4.37
N ALA A 124 -1.21 -8.30 4.79
CA ALA A 124 -0.46 -8.38 6.05
C ALA A 124 -1.38 -8.34 7.27
N TYR A 125 -2.41 -7.48 7.27
CA TYR A 125 -3.37 -7.41 8.34
C TYR A 125 -4.18 -8.72 8.47
N ILE A 126 -4.72 -9.21 7.35
CA ILE A 126 -5.51 -10.43 7.34
C ILE A 126 -4.67 -11.63 7.81
N ARG A 127 -3.46 -11.78 7.27
CA ARG A 127 -2.65 -12.97 7.54
C ARG A 127 -1.91 -12.91 8.88
N PHE A 128 -1.34 -11.75 9.24
CA PHE A 128 -0.40 -11.61 10.36
C PHE A 128 -0.87 -10.64 11.45
N LYS A 129 -1.98 -9.91 11.25
CA LYS A 129 -2.48 -8.82 12.12
C LYS A 129 -1.52 -7.63 12.23
N VAL A 130 -0.71 -7.41 11.21
CA VAL A 130 0.12 -6.21 11.12
C VAL A 130 -0.81 -5.02 10.89
N GLU A 131 -0.70 -4.00 11.72
CA GLU A 131 -1.52 -2.79 11.59
C GLU A 131 -1.25 -2.09 10.25
N PRO A 132 -2.30 -1.75 9.48
CA PRO A 132 -2.14 -1.10 8.18
C PRO A 132 -1.43 0.24 8.29
N LEU A 133 -0.40 0.44 7.49
CA LEU A 133 0.38 1.68 7.44
C LEU A 133 -0.11 2.55 6.28
N ARG A 134 -0.48 3.81 6.57
CA ARG A 134 -0.91 4.76 5.54
C ARG A 134 0.22 5.06 4.57
N ARG A 135 -0.11 5.18 3.27
CA ARG A 135 0.87 5.51 2.22
C ARG A 135 1.68 6.77 2.51
N GLU A 136 1.04 7.79 3.11
CA GLU A 136 1.72 9.02 3.50
C GLU A 136 2.82 8.76 4.54
N GLN A 137 2.51 8.01 5.59
CA GLN A 137 3.47 7.65 6.62
C GLN A 137 4.58 6.73 6.08
N ARG A 138 4.22 5.77 5.22
CA ARG A 138 5.19 4.90 4.52
C ARG A 138 6.15 5.71 3.67
N ALA A 139 5.65 6.70 2.92
CA ALA A 139 6.48 7.59 2.13
C ALA A 139 7.41 8.45 3.00
N GLU A 140 6.93 8.92 4.16
CA GLU A 140 7.75 9.70 5.10
C GLU A 140 8.90 8.87 5.66
N ASN A 141 8.62 7.65 6.15
CA ASN A 141 9.65 6.72 6.63
C ASN A 141 10.69 6.43 5.53
N CYS A 142 10.24 6.27 4.28
CA CYS A 142 11.14 6.03 3.15
C CYS A 142 12.04 7.25 2.85
N ARG A 143 11.57 8.49 3.03
CA ARG A 143 12.38 9.71 2.80
C ARG A 143 13.63 9.76 3.66
N GLU A 144 13.53 9.41 4.93
CA GLU A 144 14.67 9.37 5.84
C GLU A 144 15.74 8.39 5.33
N PHE A 145 15.29 7.26 4.80
CA PHE A 145 16.17 6.26 4.19
C PHE A 145 16.80 6.77 2.89
N LEU A 146 16.04 7.45 2.02
CA LEU A 146 16.55 7.96 0.74
C LEU A 146 17.73 8.90 0.92
N ILE A 147 17.69 9.79 1.91
CA ILE A 147 18.76 10.75 2.19
C ILE A 147 20.07 10.03 2.53
N THR A 148 19.97 8.92 3.25
CA THR A 148 21.15 8.14 3.66
C THR A 148 21.67 7.24 2.54
N GLN A 149 20.79 6.66 1.75
CA GLN A 149 21.11 5.67 0.72
C GLN A 149 21.61 6.30 -0.57
N TYR A 150 21.07 7.44 -0.95
CA TYR A 150 21.36 8.09 -2.23
C TYR A 150 21.93 9.49 -2.00
N PRO A 151 23.26 9.67 -2.12
CA PRO A 151 23.92 10.96 -1.85
C PRO A 151 23.67 12.03 -2.94
N ASP A 152 23.19 11.65 -4.12
CA ASP A 152 22.91 12.55 -5.23
C ASP A 152 21.60 13.32 -5.01
N GLU A 153 21.66 14.65 -4.88
CA GLU A 153 20.51 15.51 -4.59
C GLU A 153 19.45 15.49 -5.70
N GLU A 154 19.87 15.38 -6.96
CA GLU A 154 18.92 15.32 -8.09
C GLU A 154 18.12 14.01 -8.05
N LEU A 155 18.80 12.90 -7.71
CA LEU A 155 18.17 11.61 -7.54
C LEU A 155 17.21 11.59 -6.34
N GLN A 156 17.61 12.16 -5.20
CA GLN A 156 16.73 12.32 -4.02
C GLN A 156 15.47 13.12 -4.40
N THR A 157 15.65 14.24 -5.12
CA THR A 157 14.55 15.09 -5.58
C THR A 157 13.59 14.35 -6.51
N PHE A 158 14.12 13.48 -7.38
CA PHE A 158 13.30 12.65 -8.25
C PHE A 158 12.55 11.56 -7.45
N LEU A 159 13.22 10.86 -6.56
CA LEU A 159 12.60 9.82 -5.74
C LEU A 159 11.53 10.40 -4.78
N ASP A 160 11.76 11.59 -4.21
CA ASP A 160 10.73 12.31 -3.43
C ASP A 160 9.52 12.68 -4.30
N PHE A 161 9.74 13.13 -5.53
CA PHE A 161 8.64 13.34 -6.48
C PHE A 161 7.86 12.03 -6.73
N VAL A 162 8.55 10.91 -6.92
CA VAL A 162 7.91 9.59 -7.08
C VAL A 162 7.09 9.21 -5.84
N LEU A 163 7.62 9.43 -4.63
CA LEU A 163 6.90 9.18 -3.39
C LEU A 163 5.61 10.00 -3.27
N ARG A 164 5.63 11.26 -3.70
CA ARG A 164 4.39 12.10 -3.74
C ARG A 164 3.37 11.52 -4.72
N GLN A 165 3.80 11.06 -5.89
CA GLN A 165 2.89 10.39 -6.84
C GLN A 165 2.34 9.08 -6.24
N TYR A 166 3.16 8.32 -5.52
CA TYR A 166 2.75 7.11 -4.81
C TYR A 166 1.70 7.39 -3.72
N VAL A 167 1.87 8.43 -2.90
CA VAL A 167 0.87 8.79 -1.88
C VAL A 167 -0.50 9.00 -2.51
N SER A 168 -0.56 9.70 -3.64
CA SER A 168 -1.81 10.02 -4.34
C SER A 168 -2.36 8.84 -5.15
N GLY A 169 -1.52 8.15 -5.91
CA GLY A 169 -1.91 7.13 -6.90
C GLY A 169 -1.75 5.68 -6.42
N GLY A 170 -1.16 5.46 -5.24
CA GLY A 170 -0.88 4.11 -4.72
C GLY A 170 0.24 3.40 -5.47
N VAL A 171 0.36 2.11 -5.21
CA VAL A 171 1.44 1.26 -5.75
C VAL A 171 1.43 1.13 -7.28
N THR A 172 0.32 1.43 -7.95
CA THR A 172 0.21 1.36 -9.41
C THR A 172 1.16 2.33 -10.12
N VAL A 173 1.52 3.46 -9.49
CA VAL A 173 2.50 4.41 -10.06
C VAL A 173 3.93 3.91 -9.97
N LEU A 174 4.18 2.87 -9.19
CA LEU A 174 5.49 2.25 -9.01
C LEU A 174 5.78 1.11 -10.00
N GLY A 175 4.88 0.87 -10.95
CA GLY A 175 5.12 -0.07 -12.04
C GLY A 175 6.31 0.36 -12.91
N GLN A 176 7.09 -0.59 -13.41
CA GLN A 176 8.25 -0.27 -14.27
C GLN A 176 7.84 0.45 -15.56
N ASP A 177 6.66 0.18 -16.07
CA ASP A 177 6.05 0.84 -17.22
C ASP A 177 5.71 2.32 -16.96
N LYS A 178 5.64 2.75 -15.69
CA LYS A 178 5.34 4.13 -15.29
C LYS A 178 6.58 5.04 -15.23
N LEU A 179 7.78 4.45 -15.13
CA LEU A 179 9.02 5.23 -15.01
C LEU A 179 9.20 6.25 -16.16
N PRO A 180 8.99 5.92 -17.46
CA PRO A 180 9.08 6.90 -18.53
C PRO A 180 8.14 8.09 -18.32
N LYS A 181 6.90 7.83 -17.89
CA LYS A 181 5.91 8.89 -17.64
C LYS A 181 6.28 9.76 -16.45
N LEU A 182 6.83 9.20 -15.39
CA LEU A 182 7.32 9.95 -14.22
C LEU A 182 8.50 10.85 -14.59
N LEU A 183 9.44 10.37 -15.42
CA LEU A 183 10.54 11.18 -15.95
C LEU A 183 10.03 12.34 -16.82
N GLU A 184 9.07 12.07 -17.69
CA GLU A 184 8.45 13.08 -18.53
C GLU A 184 7.72 14.15 -17.70
N LEU A 185 6.97 13.75 -16.67
CA LEU A 185 6.28 14.67 -15.76
C LEU A 185 7.24 15.59 -14.98
N LYS A 186 8.40 15.05 -14.55
CA LYS A 186 9.38 15.80 -13.76
C LYS A 186 10.31 16.64 -14.62
N TYR A 187 10.76 16.10 -15.78
CA TYR A 187 11.81 16.72 -16.59
C TYR A 187 11.35 17.14 -17.98
N GLN A 188 10.06 16.98 -18.31
CA GLN A 188 9.47 17.24 -19.63
C GLN A 188 10.08 16.39 -20.78
N SER A 189 10.99 15.49 -20.47
CA SER A 189 11.64 14.58 -21.40
C SER A 189 12.20 13.36 -20.68
N THR A 190 11.86 12.17 -21.18
CA THR A 190 12.39 10.89 -20.67
C THR A 190 13.90 10.81 -20.84
N THR A 191 14.42 11.27 -21.99
CA THR A 191 15.85 11.24 -22.32
C THR A 191 16.64 12.18 -21.41
N GLU A 192 16.17 13.41 -21.25
CA GLU A 192 16.80 14.41 -20.39
C GLU A 192 16.78 13.99 -18.92
N GLY A 193 15.63 13.47 -18.44
CA GLY A 193 15.50 12.93 -17.09
C GLY A 193 16.47 11.79 -16.84
N SER A 194 16.53 10.82 -17.75
CA SER A 194 17.45 9.68 -17.62
C SER A 194 18.91 10.14 -17.62
N ARG A 195 19.26 11.12 -18.47
CA ARG A 195 20.64 11.67 -18.52
C ARG A 195 21.04 12.34 -17.20
N LYS A 196 20.16 13.15 -16.63
CA LYS A 196 20.38 13.84 -15.34
C LYS A 196 20.56 12.87 -14.18
N LEU A 197 19.83 11.75 -14.22
CA LEU A 197 19.80 10.74 -13.16
C LEU A 197 20.80 9.59 -13.38
N GLY A 198 21.90 9.81 -14.11
CA GLY A 198 22.95 8.80 -14.26
C GLY A 198 22.71 7.77 -15.36
N GLY A 199 21.71 7.96 -16.20
CA GLY A 199 21.43 7.09 -17.36
C GLY A 199 20.24 6.15 -17.17
N ALA A 200 19.72 5.67 -18.31
CA ALA A 200 18.46 4.89 -18.33
C ALA A 200 18.55 3.55 -17.58
N ALA A 201 19.70 2.89 -17.59
CA ALA A 201 19.88 1.63 -16.84
C ALA A 201 19.91 1.92 -15.34
N PHE A 202 20.72 2.86 -14.91
CA PHE A 202 20.90 3.23 -13.51
C PHE A 202 19.57 3.66 -12.87
N ILE A 203 18.82 4.57 -13.52
CA ILE A 203 17.56 5.03 -12.94
C ILE A 203 16.49 3.93 -12.90
N ARG A 204 16.50 2.99 -13.86
CA ARG A 204 15.60 1.83 -13.82
C ARG A 204 15.89 0.93 -12.64
N ASP A 205 17.15 0.61 -12.40
CA ASP A 205 17.59 -0.24 -11.29
C ASP A 205 17.32 0.45 -9.94
N THR A 206 17.59 1.76 -9.86
CA THR A 206 17.30 2.57 -8.68
C THR A 206 15.80 2.65 -8.41
N PHE A 207 14.97 2.90 -9.42
CA PHE A 207 13.50 2.94 -9.31
C PHE A 207 12.90 1.61 -8.85
N ARG A 208 13.52 0.49 -9.26
CA ARG A 208 13.15 -0.84 -8.75
C ARG A 208 13.66 -1.05 -7.32
N GLY A 209 14.91 -0.67 -7.06
CA GLY A 209 15.59 -0.91 -5.78
C GLY A 209 14.98 -0.16 -4.60
N PHE A 210 14.59 1.13 -4.79
CA PHE A 210 14.08 1.95 -3.69
C PHE A 210 12.73 1.42 -3.15
N GLN A 211 11.98 0.67 -3.94
CA GLN A 211 10.70 0.08 -3.49
C GLN A 211 10.91 -0.94 -2.37
N LYS A 212 12.09 -1.57 -2.28
CA LYS A 212 12.44 -2.42 -1.13
C LYS A 212 12.51 -1.61 0.16
N SER A 213 13.04 -0.40 0.08
CA SER A 213 13.10 0.52 1.23
C SER A 213 11.73 1.07 1.60
N LEU A 214 10.87 1.29 0.61
CA LEU A 214 9.49 1.74 0.84
C LEU A 214 8.67 0.72 1.66
N TYR A 215 8.92 -0.56 1.49
CA TYR A 215 8.26 -1.65 2.23
C TYR A 215 9.16 -2.29 3.29
N ALA A 216 10.33 -1.73 3.57
CA ALA A 216 11.14 -2.18 4.69
C ALA A 216 10.38 -2.05 6.01
N ALA A 217 10.70 -2.92 6.97
CA ALA A 217 10.14 -2.79 8.31
C ALA A 217 10.53 -1.43 8.91
N PRO A 218 9.62 -0.79 9.68
CA PRO A 218 9.92 0.44 10.39
C PRO A 218 11.01 0.28 11.42
#